data_0cdbb9e33f46d319ebfe4aef110af8d7
#
_entry.id   0cdbb9e33f46d319ebfe4aef110af8d7
#
_cell.length_a   1.000
_cell.length_b   1.000
_cell.length_c   1.000
_cell.angle_alpha   90.00
_cell.angle_beta   90.00
_cell.angle_gamma   90.00
#
_symmetry.space_group_name_H-M   'P 1'
#
loop_
_entity.id
_entity.type
_entity.pdbx_description
1 polymer ?
#
loop_
_entity_poly.entity_id
_entity_poly.type
_entity_poly.pdbx_seq_one_letter_code
_entity_poly.pdbx_strand_id
1 'polypeptide(L)'
;LPDTGDEVEGLDEPYKFGPATDIVELPVTWGLDDYPAFEVVAGWNQGYSNPRDIEEIWWDDFRYALENCKGGIYTLTMHPEFIGRGHRIMMLDRLIQRMKACAGVHFTTLGPYAAEWKSQNPLEKWKSENPMRTGVNSFPSL
;
A
#
# COMPACT_ATOMS: atom_id res chain seq x y z
N LEU A 1 2.91 15.96 -16.07
CA LEU A 1 3.27 14.57 -15.82
C LEU A 1 3.51 13.93 -17.18
N PRO A 2 4.53 13.09 -17.37
CA PRO A 2 4.64 12.34 -18.60
C PRO A 2 3.38 11.48 -18.75
N ASP A 3 2.86 11.44 -19.96
CA ASP A 3 1.77 10.57 -20.33
C ASP A 3 2.24 9.12 -20.06
N THR A 4 1.62 8.46 -19.09
CA THR A 4 1.94 7.07 -18.75
C THR A 4 1.41 6.09 -19.80
N GLY A 5 0.56 6.58 -20.73
CA GLY A 5 -0.14 5.76 -21.69
C GLY A 5 -1.27 4.92 -21.09
N ASP A 6 -1.58 5.14 -19.80
CA ASP A 6 -2.75 4.53 -19.17
C ASP A 6 -4.00 5.34 -19.52
N GLU A 7 -5.04 4.68 -20.02
CA GLU A 7 -6.27 5.34 -20.46
C GLU A 7 -7.50 4.71 -19.80
N VAL A 8 -8.42 5.56 -19.35
CA VAL A 8 -9.77 5.18 -18.92
C VAL A 8 -10.76 5.92 -19.82
N GLU A 9 -11.30 5.26 -20.82
CA GLU A 9 -12.23 5.87 -21.78
C GLU A 9 -13.67 5.95 -21.26
N GLY A 10 -14.04 5.12 -20.31
CA GLY A 10 -15.36 5.11 -19.68
C GLY A 10 -15.44 4.17 -18.48
N LEU A 11 -16.49 4.33 -17.65
CA LEU A 11 -16.70 3.51 -16.47
C LEU A 11 -17.02 2.03 -16.79
N ASP A 12 -17.50 1.78 -18.00
CA ASP A 12 -17.92 0.45 -18.46
C ASP A 12 -16.85 -0.23 -19.35
N GLU A 13 -15.72 0.41 -19.56
CA GLU A 13 -14.64 -0.13 -20.39
C GLU A 13 -13.49 -0.66 -19.52
N PRO A 14 -12.82 -1.75 -19.95
CA PRO A 14 -11.64 -2.22 -19.29
C PRO A 14 -10.53 -1.16 -19.27
N TYR A 15 -9.84 -1.07 -18.14
CA TYR A 15 -8.68 -0.20 -18.01
C TYR A 15 -7.58 -0.61 -18.99
N LYS A 16 -7.08 0.34 -19.78
CA LYS A 16 -5.96 0.12 -20.69
C LYS A 16 -4.66 0.52 -19.99
N PHE A 17 -3.79 -0.46 -19.77
CA PHE A 17 -2.46 -0.18 -19.20
C PHE A 17 -1.50 0.28 -20.29
N GLY A 18 -0.73 1.31 -19.99
CA GLY A 18 0.41 1.72 -20.80
C GLY A 18 1.57 0.70 -20.78
N PRO A 19 2.66 1.00 -21.48
CA PRO A 19 3.82 0.13 -21.47
C PRO A 19 4.43 0.03 -20.08
N ALA A 20 4.81 -1.18 -19.66
CA ALA A 20 5.51 -1.40 -18.42
C ALA A 20 6.85 -0.62 -18.39
N THR A 21 7.09 0.10 -17.31
CA THR A 21 8.29 0.91 -17.09
C THR A 21 9.19 0.30 -16.02
N ASP A 22 10.41 0.83 -15.87
CA ASP A 22 11.34 0.43 -14.81
C ASP A 22 11.09 1.15 -13.47
N ILE A 23 9.86 1.57 -13.22
CA ILE A 23 9.43 2.19 -11.95
C ILE A 23 8.73 1.13 -11.12
N VAL A 24 9.10 1.03 -9.84
CA VAL A 24 8.41 0.18 -8.87
C VAL A 24 7.40 1.02 -8.11
N GLU A 25 6.13 0.72 -8.29
CA GLU A 25 5.05 1.30 -7.51
C GLU A 25 4.82 0.46 -6.25
N LEU A 26 4.79 1.11 -5.09
CA LEU A 26 4.55 0.47 -3.81
C LEU A 26 3.10 0.75 -3.36
N PRO A 27 2.40 -0.24 -2.79
CA PRO A 27 1.00 -0.10 -2.47
C PRO A 27 0.75 0.94 -1.37
N VAL A 28 -0.24 1.79 -1.59
CA VAL A 28 -0.82 2.70 -0.60
C VAL A 28 -2.32 2.46 -0.58
N THR A 29 -2.92 2.40 0.59
CA THR A 29 -4.36 2.17 0.74
C THR A 29 -4.96 3.05 1.83
N TRP A 30 -6.19 3.50 1.63
CA TRP A 30 -6.95 4.29 2.59
C TRP A 30 -7.13 3.61 3.96
N GLY A 31 -7.22 2.29 4.00
CA GLY A 31 -7.33 1.53 5.24
C GLY A 31 -6.08 1.58 6.12
N LEU A 32 -4.91 1.87 5.51
CA LEU A 32 -3.61 1.95 6.16
C LEU A 32 -3.06 3.40 6.14
N ASP A 33 -3.95 4.37 6.20
CA ASP A 33 -3.63 5.79 6.19
C ASP A 33 -4.25 6.46 7.43
N ASP A 34 -3.50 7.34 8.09
CA ASP A 34 -3.96 8.03 9.30
C ASP A 34 -4.95 9.17 9.00
N TYR A 35 -5.00 9.66 7.76
CA TYR A 35 -5.89 10.75 7.36
C TYR A 35 -7.38 10.38 7.52
N PRO A 36 -7.88 9.26 6.97
CA PRO A 36 -9.29 8.88 7.14
C PRO A 36 -9.71 8.67 8.59
N ALA A 37 -8.76 8.23 9.44
CA ALA A 37 -9.03 7.98 10.85
C ALA A 37 -9.04 9.25 11.71
N PHE A 38 -8.17 10.22 11.42
CA PHE A 38 -7.82 11.26 12.37
C PHE A 38 -7.99 12.71 11.85
N GLU A 39 -8.24 12.90 10.54
CA GLU A 39 -8.48 14.24 10.01
C GLU A 39 -9.94 14.68 10.22
N VAL A 40 -10.11 15.97 10.48
CA VAL A 40 -11.43 16.60 10.54
C VAL A 40 -11.78 17.16 9.17
N VAL A 41 -12.72 16.53 8.49
CA VAL A 41 -13.24 17.01 7.21
C VAL A 41 -14.72 17.33 7.36
N ALA A 42 -15.08 18.60 7.22
CA ALA A 42 -16.45 19.07 7.38
C ALA A 42 -17.42 18.28 6.48
N GLY A 43 -18.47 17.71 7.09
CA GLY A 43 -19.48 16.94 6.41
C GLY A 43 -19.08 15.49 6.04
N TRP A 44 -17.85 15.08 6.33
CA TRP A 44 -17.35 13.74 5.98
C TRP A 44 -16.71 13.00 7.17
N ASN A 45 -15.74 13.60 7.87
CA ASN A 45 -15.03 12.96 8.97
C ASN A 45 -14.86 13.89 10.17
N GLN A 46 -15.14 13.39 11.37
CA GLN A 46 -15.01 14.15 12.60
C GLN A 46 -13.59 14.11 13.20
N GLY A 47 -12.70 13.26 12.72
CA GLY A 47 -11.31 13.16 13.17
C GLY A 47 -11.10 12.62 14.59
N TYR A 48 -12.12 12.06 15.22
CA TYR A 48 -12.09 11.59 16.61
C TYR A 48 -12.08 10.05 16.75
N SER A 49 -11.54 9.35 15.77
CA SER A 49 -11.41 7.89 15.91
C SER A 49 -10.56 7.54 17.13
N ASN A 50 -10.98 6.51 17.85
CA ASN A 50 -10.23 6.00 18.98
C ASN A 50 -8.93 5.34 18.47
N PRO A 51 -7.73 5.78 18.88
CA PRO A 51 -6.49 5.20 18.39
C PRO A 51 -6.33 3.71 18.69
N ARG A 52 -6.98 3.19 19.72
CA ARG A 52 -6.90 1.75 20.04
C ARG A 52 -7.66 0.89 19.03
N ASP A 53 -8.79 1.38 18.54
CA ASP A 53 -9.57 0.67 17.51
C ASP A 53 -8.81 0.68 16.17
N ILE A 54 -8.15 1.81 15.85
CA ILE A 54 -7.28 1.91 14.68
C ILE A 54 -6.04 1.01 14.81
N GLU A 55 -5.43 0.94 16.01
CA GLU A 55 -4.32 0.01 16.29
C GLU A 55 -4.73 -1.44 16.04
N GLU A 56 -5.94 -1.82 16.46
CA GLU A 56 -6.44 -3.19 16.29
C GLU A 56 -6.70 -3.51 14.82
N ILE A 57 -7.33 -2.60 14.07
CA ILE A 57 -7.56 -2.73 12.62
C ILE A 57 -6.21 -2.91 11.90
N TRP A 58 -5.26 -2.01 12.11
CA TRP A 58 -3.95 -2.09 11.46
C TRP A 58 -3.14 -3.31 11.87
N TRP A 59 -3.30 -3.74 13.11
CA TRP A 59 -2.65 -4.96 13.60
C TRP A 59 -3.21 -6.22 12.94
N ASP A 60 -4.52 -6.31 12.78
CA ASP A 60 -5.16 -7.49 12.18
C ASP A 60 -4.90 -7.56 10.67
N ASP A 61 -4.91 -6.42 9.97
CA ASP A 61 -4.48 -6.35 8.58
C ASP A 61 -3.01 -6.77 8.41
N PHE A 62 -2.13 -6.30 9.29
CA PHE A 62 -0.73 -6.71 9.29
C PHE A 62 -0.57 -8.22 9.54
N ARG A 63 -1.28 -8.76 10.51
CA ARG A 63 -1.24 -10.21 10.80
C ARG A 63 -1.72 -11.03 9.62
N TYR A 64 -2.83 -10.63 9.02
CA TYR A 64 -3.33 -11.31 7.82
C TYR A 64 -2.30 -11.28 6.68
N ALA A 65 -1.68 -10.14 6.44
CA ALA A 65 -0.63 -10.02 5.43
C ALA A 65 0.57 -10.90 5.75
N LEU A 66 1.04 -10.92 7.00
CA LEU A 66 2.18 -11.74 7.44
C LEU A 66 1.92 -13.24 7.25
N GLU A 67 0.71 -13.71 7.52
CA GLU A 67 0.32 -15.11 7.40
C GLU A 67 0.06 -15.54 5.95
N ASN A 68 -0.45 -14.66 5.09
CA ASN A 68 -0.98 -15.01 3.78
C ASN A 68 -0.18 -14.44 2.59
N CYS A 69 0.64 -13.40 2.79
CA CYS A 69 1.34 -12.69 1.72
C CYS A 69 2.85 -12.82 1.88
N LYS A 70 3.40 -14.01 1.61
CA LYS A 70 4.85 -14.25 1.73
C LYS A 70 5.66 -13.30 0.85
N GLY A 71 6.65 -12.62 1.43
CA GLY A 71 7.50 -11.66 0.74
C GLY A 71 6.79 -10.35 0.37
N GLY A 72 5.58 -10.13 0.89
CA GLY A 72 4.83 -8.89 0.69
C GLY A 72 5.43 -7.70 1.43
N ILE A 73 4.95 -6.51 1.06
CA ILE A 73 5.24 -5.27 1.77
C ILE A 73 3.97 -4.76 2.47
N TYR A 74 4.14 -4.25 3.68
CA TYR A 74 3.09 -3.58 4.45
C TYR A 74 3.47 -2.12 4.63
N THR A 75 2.64 -1.22 4.12
CA THR A 75 2.91 0.23 4.12
C THR A 75 1.83 0.96 4.93
N LEU A 76 2.26 1.72 5.94
CA LEU A 76 1.38 2.67 6.64
C LEU A 76 1.70 4.08 6.14
N THR A 77 0.67 4.80 5.70
CA THR A 77 0.77 6.21 5.32
C THR A 77 0.46 7.08 6.53
N MET A 78 1.32 8.05 6.82
CA MET A 78 1.20 8.89 8.01
C MET A 78 1.53 10.34 7.71
N HIS A 79 0.77 11.23 8.35
CA HIS A 79 0.98 12.67 8.29
C HIS A 79 1.40 13.17 9.68
N PRO A 80 2.53 13.88 9.82
CA PRO A 80 3.05 14.31 11.12
C PRO A 80 2.05 15.10 11.95
N GLU A 81 1.19 15.90 11.31
CA GLU A 81 0.15 16.70 11.96
C GLU A 81 -0.99 15.83 12.53
N PHE A 82 -1.22 14.62 12.01
CA PHE A 82 -2.26 13.72 12.48
C PHE A 82 -1.71 12.69 13.45
N ILE A 83 -0.78 11.86 13.01
CA ILE A 83 -0.20 10.81 13.87
C ILE A 83 0.63 11.40 15.01
N GLY A 84 1.19 12.60 14.87
CA GLY A 84 2.07 13.25 15.83
C GLY A 84 1.43 13.71 17.16
N ARG A 85 0.13 13.43 17.38
CA ARG A 85 -0.53 13.72 18.67
C ARG A 85 -0.18 12.66 19.70
N GLY A 86 0.05 13.08 20.95
CA GLY A 86 0.59 12.21 22.02
C GLY A 86 -0.09 10.84 22.13
N HIS A 87 -1.42 10.80 22.17
CA HIS A 87 -2.19 9.54 22.27
C HIS A 87 -2.07 8.65 21.02
N ARG A 88 -1.87 9.23 19.84
CA ARG A 88 -1.67 8.53 18.57
C ARG A 88 -0.24 8.02 18.44
N ILE A 89 0.76 8.82 18.83
CA ILE A 89 2.16 8.39 18.89
C ILE A 89 2.33 7.22 19.86
N MET A 90 1.68 7.24 21.02
CA MET A 90 1.72 6.10 21.96
C MET A 90 1.10 4.83 21.35
N MET A 91 0.05 4.97 20.55
CA MET A 91 -0.54 3.86 19.81
C MET A 91 0.44 3.34 18.76
N LEU A 92 1.00 4.21 17.94
CA LEU A 92 1.96 3.85 16.88
C LEU A 92 3.19 3.13 17.46
N ASP A 93 3.73 3.61 18.57
CA ASP A 93 4.87 2.96 19.24
C ASP A 93 4.53 1.52 19.65
N ARG A 94 3.37 1.29 20.29
CA ARG A 94 2.92 -0.06 20.64
C ARG A 94 2.77 -0.95 19.41
N LEU A 95 2.15 -0.44 18.34
CA LEU A 95 1.96 -1.17 17.10
C LEU A 95 3.30 -1.59 16.48
N ILE A 96 4.26 -0.66 16.38
CA ILE A 96 5.61 -0.93 15.88
C ILE A 96 6.31 -1.98 16.74
N GLN A 97 6.25 -1.89 18.07
CA GLN A 97 6.85 -2.89 18.95
C GLN A 97 6.25 -4.29 18.77
N ARG A 98 4.93 -4.38 18.60
CA ARG A 98 4.25 -5.64 18.31
C ARG A 98 4.70 -6.23 16.96
N MET A 99 4.78 -5.41 15.91
CA MET A 99 5.25 -5.84 14.58
C MET A 99 6.71 -6.31 14.62
N LYS A 100 7.59 -5.56 15.31
CA LYS A 100 9.02 -5.93 15.46
C LYS A 100 9.22 -7.25 16.20
N ALA A 101 8.29 -7.65 17.06
CA ALA A 101 8.36 -8.92 17.78
C ALA A 101 7.99 -10.14 16.90
N CYS A 102 7.43 -9.93 15.71
CA CYS A 102 7.06 -11.01 14.80
C CYS A 102 8.27 -11.52 14.02
N ALA A 103 8.46 -12.84 13.99
CA ALA A 103 9.53 -13.46 13.23
C ALA A 103 9.37 -13.21 11.72
N GLY A 104 10.48 -12.92 11.03
CA GLY A 104 10.50 -12.69 9.58
C GLY A 104 10.06 -11.28 9.16
N VAL A 105 9.76 -10.40 10.10
CA VAL A 105 9.42 -8.99 9.81
C VAL A 105 10.67 -8.13 9.79
N HIS A 106 10.81 -7.34 8.73
CA HIS A 106 11.92 -6.41 8.55
C HIS A 106 11.39 -5.00 8.27
N PHE A 107 11.85 -4.03 9.06
CA PHE A 107 11.60 -2.63 8.78
C PHE A 107 12.67 -2.09 7.85
N THR A 108 12.25 -1.49 6.76
CA THR A 108 13.16 -0.91 5.77
C THR A 108 12.61 0.41 5.23
N THR A 109 13.40 1.13 4.47
CA THR A 109 12.93 2.27 3.68
C THR A 109 12.54 1.81 2.28
N LEU A 110 11.69 2.59 1.59
CA LEU A 110 11.12 2.21 0.29
C LEU A 110 12.19 2.01 -0.80
N GLY A 111 13.25 2.84 -0.81
CA GLY A 111 14.31 2.76 -1.82
C GLY A 111 15.05 1.42 -1.84
N PRO A 112 15.67 0.96 -0.74
CA PRO A 112 16.29 -0.35 -0.65
C PRO A 112 15.36 -1.50 -0.99
N TYR A 113 14.10 -1.47 -0.51
CA TYR A 113 13.11 -2.50 -0.88
C TYR A 113 12.85 -2.52 -2.38
N ALA A 114 12.60 -1.37 -3.00
CA ALA A 114 12.36 -1.29 -4.44
C ALA A 114 13.57 -1.77 -5.26
N ALA A 115 14.79 -1.44 -4.82
CA ALA A 115 16.02 -1.89 -5.48
C ALA A 115 16.19 -3.43 -5.39
N GLU A 116 15.93 -4.00 -4.22
CA GLU A 116 15.96 -5.45 -4.02
C GLU A 116 14.90 -6.15 -4.87
N TRP A 117 13.66 -5.66 -4.85
CA TRP A 117 12.57 -6.20 -5.66
C TRP A 117 12.91 -6.18 -7.15
N LYS A 118 13.44 -5.07 -7.68
CA LYS A 118 13.89 -4.95 -9.08
C LYS A 118 14.98 -5.95 -9.42
N SER A 119 15.91 -6.19 -8.52
CA SER A 119 17.01 -7.16 -8.76
C SER A 119 16.48 -8.60 -8.91
N GLN A 120 15.44 -8.93 -8.17
CA GLN A 120 14.77 -10.25 -8.22
C GLN A 120 13.77 -10.35 -9.37
N ASN A 121 13.22 -9.21 -9.83
CA ASN A 121 12.21 -9.10 -10.88
C ASN A 121 12.67 -8.14 -12.00
N PRO A 122 13.69 -8.50 -12.79
CA PRO A 122 14.11 -7.69 -13.93
C PRO A 122 12.92 -7.44 -14.88
N LEU A 123 12.81 -6.25 -15.45
CA LEU A 123 11.66 -5.81 -16.23
C LEU A 123 11.24 -6.82 -17.33
N GLU A 124 12.19 -7.35 -18.07
CA GLU A 124 11.89 -8.32 -19.15
C GLU A 124 11.36 -9.65 -18.62
N LYS A 125 11.89 -10.12 -17.49
CA LYS A 125 11.35 -11.29 -16.79
C LYS A 125 9.92 -11.02 -16.33
N TRP A 126 9.71 -9.89 -15.66
CA TRP A 126 8.38 -9.50 -15.15
C TRP A 126 7.36 -9.41 -16.30
N LYS A 127 7.69 -8.79 -17.43
CA LYS A 127 6.84 -8.73 -18.62
C LYS A 127 6.46 -10.11 -19.14
N SER A 128 7.41 -11.04 -19.17
CA SER A 128 7.14 -12.40 -19.66
C SER A 128 6.23 -13.20 -18.74
N GLU A 129 6.31 -12.94 -17.42
CA GLU A 129 5.48 -13.60 -16.40
C GLU A 129 4.10 -12.92 -16.22
N ASN A 130 3.94 -11.68 -16.72
CA ASN A 130 2.70 -10.90 -16.63
C ASN A 130 2.21 -10.40 -18.01
N PRO A 131 1.96 -11.27 -18.98
CA PRO A 131 1.64 -10.87 -20.36
C PRO A 131 0.35 -10.04 -20.47
N MET A 132 -0.59 -10.19 -19.53
CA MET A 132 -1.86 -9.46 -19.52
C MET A 132 -1.72 -7.97 -19.13
N ARG A 133 -0.55 -7.55 -18.63
CA ARG A 133 -0.27 -6.16 -18.25
C ARG A 133 0.58 -5.40 -19.26
N THR A 134 0.84 -6.00 -20.42
CA THR A 134 1.69 -5.40 -21.46
C THR A 134 0.94 -5.00 -22.73
N GLY A 135 -0.33 -4.66 -22.64
CA GLY A 135 -1.16 -4.17 -23.74
C GLY A 135 -2.41 -5.01 -23.99
N VAL A 136 -3.51 -4.32 -24.23
CA VAL A 136 -4.86 -4.81 -24.55
C VAL A 136 -5.38 -5.93 -23.65
N ASN A 137 -6.10 -5.53 -22.63
CA ASN A 137 -6.78 -6.45 -21.72
C ASN A 137 -7.93 -7.18 -22.38
N SER A 138 -7.79 -8.47 -22.60
CA SER A 138 -8.93 -9.35 -22.58
C SER A 138 -9.02 -9.96 -21.18
N PHE A 139 -9.89 -9.46 -20.31
CA PHE A 139 -10.34 -10.27 -19.20
C PHE A 139 -11.00 -11.50 -19.78
N PRO A 140 -10.67 -12.71 -19.33
CA PRO A 140 -11.47 -13.88 -19.69
C PRO A 140 -12.90 -13.59 -19.25
N SER A 141 -13.84 -13.66 -20.18
CA SER A 141 -15.27 -13.62 -19.88
C SER A 141 -15.58 -14.67 -18.81
N LEU A 142 -16.12 -14.21 -17.68
CA LEU A 142 -16.66 -15.06 -16.62
C LEU A 142 -17.76 -15.98 -17.17
#